data_e5add260f06a4f50e8849b98d6795891
#
_entry.id   e5add260f06a4f50e8849b98d6795891
#
_cell.length_a   1.000
_cell.length_b   1.000
_cell.length_c   1.000
_cell.angle_alpha   90.00
_cell.angle_beta   90.00
_cell.angle_gamma   90.00
#
_symmetry.space_group_name_H-M   'P 1'
#
loop_
_entity.id
_entity.type
_entity.pdbx_description
1 polymer ?
#
loop_
_entity_poly.entity_id
_entity_poly.type
_entity_poly.pdbx_seq_one_letter_code
_entity_poly.pdbx_strand_id
1 'polypeptide(L)'
;MTEWEQIPEPDLPEPVRRKMEALSLDDELASTLKQAARWLCHYQDARYFARYLDCLQAICERDRECSSNLLVTKEVARILALRMAYEDAIRVAQLKTQRQRFERLRQEHRIADDTVYRVVDFFSPDWDELTGLLPVKVTGGKGHGTRATNLQPPVPDPQPLSEVDDLPNLPSQVEELKRPAVQLRLETTSLLGFLTLKALSLLKPLRPYSQRFKSEWEAITEWLSAVDWALREDYELAFLVARSGEMVRGYGRTRRKTLSAWQAFIAFLKALRQRGTPTREIVSLGEQFLELAMSGPQGPEKAWQFAKEQLARMSG
;
A
#
# COMPACT_ATOMS: atom_id res chain seq x y z
N MET A 1 11.05 21.13 -0.01
CA MET A 1 10.48 20.60 1.26
C MET A 1 9.29 19.74 0.90
N THR A 2 9.35 18.48 1.20
CA THR A 2 8.30 17.51 0.90
C THR A 2 7.11 17.68 1.86
N GLU A 3 5.88 17.34 1.45
CA GLU A 3 4.65 17.55 2.26
C GLU A 3 4.72 16.96 3.67
N TRP A 4 5.48 15.89 3.86
CA TRP A 4 5.61 15.23 5.17
C TRP A 4 6.54 15.95 6.16
N GLU A 5 7.48 16.80 5.69
CA GLU A 5 8.34 17.61 6.57
C GLU A 5 7.55 18.69 7.33
N GLN A 6 6.37 19.04 6.84
CA GLN A 6 5.47 20.02 7.46
C GLN A 6 4.54 19.38 8.51
N ILE A 7 4.51 18.04 8.60
CA ILE A 7 3.71 17.34 9.61
C ILE A 7 4.44 17.40 10.95
N PRO A 8 3.84 17.94 12.03
CA PRO A 8 4.46 17.99 13.33
C PRO A 8 4.76 16.60 13.88
N GLU A 9 5.75 16.53 14.77
CA GLU A 9 6.03 15.28 15.47
C GLU A 9 4.82 14.85 16.30
N PRO A 10 4.39 13.58 16.21
CA PRO A 10 3.28 13.11 17.01
C PRO A 10 3.68 12.91 18.45
N ASP A 11 2.77 13.24 19.37
CA ASP A 11 2.90 12.80 20.76
C ASP A 11 2.55 11.30 20.83
N LEU A 12 3.57 10.47 21.05
CA LEU A 12 3.43 9.02 21.10
C LEU A 12 3.24 8.54 22.52
N PRO A 13 2.28 7.66 22.80
CA PRO A 13 2.18 6.96 24.08
C PRO A 13 3.49 6.25 24.42
N GLU A 14 3.87 6.27 25.70
CA GLU A 14 5.14 5.72 26.18
C GLU A 14 5.44 4.28 25.68
N PRO A 15 4.48 3.32 25.67
CA PRO A 15 4.74 1.98 25.14
C PRO A 15 5.11 1.98 23.66
N VAL A 16 4.49 2.86 22.85
CA VAL A 16 4.75 2.98 21.41
C VAL A 16 6.12 3.61 21.15
N ARG A 17 6.48 4.62 21.96
CA ARG A 17 7.79 5.28 21.91
C ARG A 17 8.91 4.29 22.20
N ARG A 18 8.81 3.53 23.31
CA ARG A 18 9.81 2.49 23.67
C ARG A 18 9.96 1.44 22.57
N LYS A 19 8.85 1.03 21.95
CA LYS A 19 8.89 0.07 20.85
C LYS A 19 9.61 0.63 19.63
N MET A 20 9.34 1.87 19.27
CA MET A 20 10.04 2.57 18.19
C MET A 20 11.54 2.67 18.47
N GLU A 21 11.92 3.06 19.70
CA GLU A 21 13.32 3.16 20.13
C GLU A 21 14.04 1.80 20.05
N ALA A 22 13.39 0.73 20.49
CA ALA A 22 13.94 -0.63 20.41
C ALA A 22 14.16 -1.12 18.97
N LEU A 23 13.41 -0.62 17.99
CA LEU A 23 13.56 -0.90 16.57
C LEU A 23 14.50 0.09 15.85
N SER A 24 14.91 1.19 16.51
CA SER A 24 15.81 2.20 15.96
C SER A 24 17.28 1.75 16.06
N LEU A 25 17.64 0.72 15.28
CA LEU A 25 18.92 0.00 15.39
C LEU A 25 20.10 0.73 14.76
N ASP A 26 19.83 1.60 13.79
CA ASP A 26 20.79 2.51 13.16
C ASP A 26 20.10 3.81 12.75
N ASP A 27 20.90 4.80 12.32
CA ASP A 27 20.41 6.15 11.99
C ASP A 27 19.43 6.16 10.82
N GLU A 28 19.61 5.28 9.83
CA GLU A 28 18.75 5.17 8.65
C GLU A 28 17.37 4.66 9.05
N LEU A 29 17.32 3.56 9.79
CA LEU A 29 16.07 2.99 10.27
C LEU A 29 15.38 3.93 11.26
N ALA A 30 16.13 4.57 12.17
CA ALA A 30 15.59 5.57 13.10
C ALA A 30 14.95 6.76 12.37
N SER A 31 15.58 7.25 11.31
CA SER A 31 15.02 8.30 10.44
C SER A 31 13.73 7.85 9.76
N THR A 32 13.73 6.65 9.19
CA THR A 32 12.54 6.06 8.55
C THR A 32 11.38 5.89 9.53
N LEU A 33 11.65 5.40 10.75
CA LEU A 33 10.64 5.24 11.79
C LEU A 33 10.05 6.58 12.26
N LYS A 34 10.86 7.63 12.38
CA LYS A 34 10.38 8.98 12.71
C LYS A 34 9.46 9.54 11.62
N GLN A 35 9.83 9.33 10.35
CA GLN A 35 8.99 9.73 9.22
C GLN A 35 7.68 8.93 9.19
N ALA A 36 7.75 7.61 9.38
CA ALA A 36 6.57 6.75 9.45
C ALA A 36 5.65 7.15 10.61
N ALA A 37 6.20 7.50 11.78
CA ALA A 37 5.42 7.97 12.93
C ALA A 37 4.62 9.23 12.59
N ARG A 38 5.28 10.26 12.02
CA ARG A 38 4.59 11.49 11.56
C ARG A 38 3.49 11.18 10.57
N TRP A 39 3.80 10.37 9.57
CA TRP A 39 2.88 10.05 8.48
C TRP A 39 1.68 9.24 8.95
N LEU A 40 1.90 8.14 9.65
CA LEU A 40 0.84 7.21 10.04
C LEU A 40 -0.04 7.77 11.18
N CYS A 41 0.52 8.53 12.11
CA CYS A 41 -0.27 9.23 13.12
C CYS A 41 -1.13 10.33 12.50
N HIS A 42 -0.60 11.07 11.52
CA HIS A 42 -1.38 12.05 10.78
C HIS A 42 -2.46 11.37 9.91
N TYR A 43 -2.12 10.24 9.26
CA TYR A 43 -3.03 9.46 8.44
C TYR A 43 -4.19 8.89 9.27
N GLN A 44 -3.88 8.25 10.40
CA GLN A 44 -4.87 7.63 11.28
C GLN A 44 -4.67 8.03 12.74
N ASP A 45 -3.80 7.37 13.50
CA ASP A 45 -3.51 7.64 14.91
C ASP A 45 -2.27 6.87 15.39
N ALA A 46 -1.88 7.07 16.67
CA ALA A 46 -0.75 6.38 17.28
C ALA A 46 -0.96 4.85 17.39
N ARG A 47 -2.20 4.34 17.48
CA ARG A 47 -2.50 2.90 17.48
C ARG A 47 -2.20 2.27 16.13
N TYR A 48 -2.47 3.01 15.07
CA TYR A 48 -2.15 2.58 13.71
C TYR A 48 -0.64 2.52 13.49
N PHE A 49 0.10 3.49 14.01
CA PHE A 49 1.56 3.44 14.01
C PHE A 49 2.11 2.30 14.89
N ALA A 50 1.51 2.01 16.06
CA ALA A 50 1.90 0.85 16.87
C ALA A 50 1.76 -0.46 16.08
N ARG A 51 0.70 -0.61 15.30
CA ARG A 51 0.49 -1.79 14.42
C ARG A 51 1.56 -1.90 13.33
N TYR A 52 2.01 -0.77 12.77
CA TYR A 52 3.15 -0.74 11.85
C TYR A 52 4.42 -1.28 12.54
N LEU A 53 4.70 -0.85 13.78
CA LEU A 53 5.85 -1.34 14.54
C LEU A 53 5.73 -2.84 14.85
N ASP A 54 4.51 -3.35 15.11
CA ASP A 54 4.27 -4.80 15.33
C ASP A 54 4.63 -5.62 14.09
N CYS A 55 4.21 -5.18 12.92
CA CYS A 55 4.54 -5.83 11.64
C CYS A 55 6.05 -5.79 11.37
N LEU A 56 6.67 -4.64 11.59
CA LEU A 56 8.09 -4.47 11.33
C LEU A 56 8.94 -5.28 12.28
N GLN A 57 8.56 -5.39 13.56
CA GLN A 57 9.26 -6.20 14.55
C GLN A 57 9.35 -7.66 14.11
N ALA A 58 8.25 -8.25 13.63
CA ALA A 58 8.25 -9.63 13.18
C ALA A 58 9.22 -9.87 12.02
N ILE A 59 9.29 -8.96 11.07
CA ILE A 59 10.26 -9.02 9.95
C ILE A 59 11.70 -8.81 10.47
N CYS A 60 11.92 -7.83 11.36
CA CYS A 60 13.22 -7.54 11.93
C CYS A 60 13.82 -8.72 12.70
N GLU A 61 13.00 -9.43 13.48
CA GLU A 61 13.43 -10.64 14.20
C GLU A 61 13.92 -11.72 13.22
N ARG A 62 13.20 -11.93 12.11
CA ARG A 62 13.58 -12.89 11.08
C ARG A 62 14.82 -12.44 10.29
N ASP A 63 14.90 -11.17 9.91
CA ASP A 63 16.01 -10.61 9.14
C ASP A 63 17.33 -10.70 9.92
N ARG A 64 17.31 -10.49 11.24
CA ARG A 64 18.47 -10.66 12.14
C ARG A 64 19.07 -12.08 12.13
N GLU A 65 18.25 -13.09 11.90
CA GLU A 65 18.71 -14.47 11.79
C GLU A 65 19.50 -14.69 10.48
N CYS A 66 19.21 -13.87 9.46
CA CYS A 66 19.78 -13.99 8.12
C CYS A 66 20.96 -13.04 7.88
N SER A 67 20.92 -11.82 8.41
CA SER A 67 21.90 -10.76 8.12
C SER A 67 22.01 -9.73 9.24
N SER A 68 23.23 -9.20 9.43
CA SER A 68 23.47 -8.09 10.36
C SER A 68 23.11 -6.72 9.78
N ASN A 69 22.99 -6.61 8.45
CA ASN A 69 22.78 -5.31 7.76
C ASN A 69 21.32 -4.85 7.71
N LEU A 70 20.38 -5.77 7.99
CA LEU A 70 18.94 -5.50 8.08
C LEU A 70 18.36 -4.78 6.84
N LEU A 71 18.88 -5.09 5.64
CA LEU A 71 18.44 -4.44 4.40
C LEU A 71 16.97 -4.71 4.10
N VAL A 72 16.50 -5.94 4.37
CA VAL A 72 15.09 -6.32 4.19
C VAL A 72 14.21 -5.54 5.15
N THR A 73 14.59 -5.43 6.42
CA THR A 73 13.85 -4.65 7.43
C THR A 73 13.74 -3.17 7.05
N LYS A 74 14.84 -2.56 6.60
CA LYS A 74 14.86 -1.16 6.16
C LYS A 74 13.91 -0.92 4.99
N GLU A 75 13.99 -1.80 3.99
CA GLU A 75 13.12 -1.70 2.81
C GLU A 75 11.65 -1.93 3.17
N VAL A 76 11.36 -2.93 4.00
CA VAL A 76 10.00 -3.15 4.51
C VAL A 76 9.51 -1.96 5.32
N ALA A 77 10.35 -1.36 6.18
CA ALA A 77 9.97 -0.19 6.96
C ALA A 77 9.50 0.97 6.07
N ARG A 78 10.25 1.26 5.02
CA ARG A 78 9.93 2.31 4.05
C ARG A 78 8.62 2.03 3.31
N ILE A 79 8.51 0.84 2.72
CA ILE A 79 7.37 0.47 1.87
C ILE A 79 6.10 0.25 2.68
N LEU A 80 6.20 -0.37 3.86
CA LEU A 80 5.05 -0.59 4.74
C LEU A 80 4.39 0.73 5.16
N ALA A 81 5.18 1.75 5.48
CA ALA A 81 4.65 3.08 5.81
C ALA A 81 3.85 3.67 4.63
N LEU A 82 4.35 3.54 3.40
CA LEU A 82 3.67 4.00 2.19
C LEU A 82 2.37 3.20 1.94
N ARG A 83 2.43 1.88 2.06
CA ARG A 83 1.26 1.01 1.85
C ARG A 83 0.18 1.19 2.91
N MET A 84 0.56 1.46 4.16
CA MET A 84 -0.39 1.75 5.23
C MET A 84 -1.03 3.14 5.10
N ALA A 85 -0.39 4.09 4.43
CA ALA A 85 -0.93 5.43 4.17
C ALA A 85 -1.54 5.56 2.75
N TYR A 86 -2.26 4.53 2.31
CA TYR A 86 -2.90 4.50 0.99
C TYR A 86 -3.93 5.63 0.80
N GLU A 87 -4.14 6.02 -0.46
CA GLU A 87 -5.14 7.02 -0.81
C GLU A 87 -6.55 6.42 -0.79
N ASP A 88 -7.39 6.95 0.09
CA ASP A 88 -8.84 6.73 0.11
C ASP A 88 -9.58 8.08 0.04
N ALA A 89 -10.90 8.03 -0.14
CA ALA A 89 -11.69 9.26 -0.24
C ALA A 89 -11.59 10.13 1.02
N ILE A 90 -11.41 9.55 2.19
CA ILE A 90 -11.20 10.29 3.45
C ILE A 90 -9.85 11.02 3.40
N ARG A 91 -8.78 10.33 2.95
CA ARG A 91 -7.45 10.93 2.83
C ARG A 91 -7.44 12.05 1.79
N VAL A 92 -8.05 11.81 0.64
CA VAL A 92 -8.19 12.84 -0.41
C VAL A 92 -8.94 14.07 0.13
N ALA A 93 -10.03 13.87 0.85
CA ALA A 93 -10.79 14.96 1.47
C ALA A 93 -9.97 15.74 2.51
N GLN A 94 -9.16 15.03 3.33
CA GLN A 94 -8.24 15.67 4.27
C GLN A 94 -7.23 16.56 3.55
N LEU A 95 -6.54 16.03 2.52
CA LEU A 95 -5.53 16.78 1.77
C LEU A 95 -6.13 17.99 1.03
N LYS A 96 -7.34 17.83 0.45
CA LYS A 96 -8.02 18.89 -0.30
C LYS A 96 -8.56 20.02 0.59
N THR A 97 -8.76 19.78 1.88
CA THR A 97 -9.25 20.79 2.83
C THR A 97 -8.17 21.41 3.72
N GLN A 98 -6.88 21.05 3.50
CA GLN A 98 -5.77 21.63 4.24
C GLN A 98 -5.49 23.07 3.82
N ARG A 99 -5.22 23.95 4.80
CA ARG A 99 -4.88 25.36 4.57
C ARG A 99 -3.62 25.50 3.70
N GLN A 100 -2.59 24.69 3.98
CA GLN A 100 -1.32 24.72 3.22
C GLN A 100 -1.52 24.46 1.72
N ARG A 101 -2.51 23.65 1.34
CA ARG A 101 -2.86 23.45 -0.08
C ARG A 101 -3.27 24.75 -0.75
N PHE A 102 -4.15 25.53 -0.11
CA PHE A 102 -4.63 26.80 -0.69
C PHE A 102 -3.52 27.86 -0.73
N GLU A 103 -2.66 27.90 0.29
CA GLU A 103 -1.47 28.76 0.33
C GLU A 103 -0.50 28.40 -0.80
N ARG A 104 -0.22 27.10 -1.01
CA ARG A 104 0.62 26.61 -2.12
C ARG A 104 0.03 26.97 -3.47
N LEU A 105 -1.27 26.74 -3.71
CA LEU A 105 -1.94 27.11 -4.96
C LEU A 105 -1.84 28.60 -5.24
N ARG A 106 -1.99 29.46 -4.23
CA ARG A 106 -1.78 30.90 -4.38
C ARG A 106 -0.37 31.26 -4.83
N GLN A 107 0.63 30.62 -4.20
CA GLN A 107 2.03 30.86 -4.53
C GLN A 107 2.38 30.34 -5.94
N GLU A 108 2.01 29.12 -6.29
CA GLU A 108 2.28 28.50 -7.59
C GLU A 108 1.67 29.28 -8.75
N HIS A 109 0.46 29.78 -8.58
CA HIS A 109 -0.27 30.55 -9.59
C HIS A 109 -0.12 32.07 -9.44
N ARG A 110 0.71 32.54 -8.49
CA ARG A 110 0.94 33.99 -8.22
C ARG A 110 -0.35 34.76 -8.04
N ILE A 111 -1.31 34.21 -7.31
CA ILE A 111 -2.63 34.82 -7.09
C ILE A 111 -2.48 35.88 -5.99
N ALA A 112 -2.85 37.12 -6.28
CA ALA A 112 -2.83 38.20 -5.30
C ALA A 112 -3.90 37.99 -4.21
N ASP A 113 -3.68 38.57 -3.02
CA ASP A 113 -4.56 38.32 -1.84
C ASP A 113 -5.99 38.82 -2.01
N ASP A 114 -6.20 39.82 -2.87
CA ASP A 114 -7.49 40.40 -3.21
C ASP A 114 -8.21 39.72 -4.39
N THR A 115 -7.52 38.75 -5.03
CA THR A 115 -8.06 38.05 -6.20
C THR A 115 -9.00 36.91 -5.81
N VAL A 116 -10.24 36.95 -6.33
CA VAL A 116 -11.18 35.84 -6.22
C VAL A 116 -10.82 34.74 -7.23
N TYR A 117 -10.58 33.53 -6.74
CA TYR A 117 -10.26 32.39 -7.59
C TYR A 117 -11.13 31.18 -7.25
N ARG A 118 -11.29 30.28 -8.20
CA ARG A 118 -12.08 29.06 -8.05
C ARG A 118 -11.19 27.83 -8.27
N VAL A 119 -11.23 26.88 -7.35
CA VAL A 119 -10.59 25.58 -7.48
C VAL A 119 -11.67 24.53 -7.67
N VAL A 120 -11.60 23.84 -8.79
CA VAL A 120 -12.52 22.76 -9.13
C VAL A 120 -11.73 21.47 -9.17
N ASP A 121 -12.05 20.56 -8.29
CA ASP A 121 -11.47 19.22 -8.23
C ASP A 121 -12.39 18.23 -8.94
N PHE A 122 -11.79 17.39 -9.77
CA PHE A 122 -12.46 16.30 -10.45
C PHE A 122 -12.11 14.99 -9.72
N PHE A 123 -13.13 14.29 -9.29
CA PHE A 123 -13.02 13.00 -8.66
C PHE A 123 -13.72 11.96 -9.55
N SER A 124 -13.08 10.84 -9.75
CA SER A 124 -13.68 9.71 -10.46
C SER A 124 -13.60 8.45 -9.60
N PRO A 125 -14.24 8.46 -8.39
CA PRO A 125 -14.25 7.27 -7.56
C PRO A 125 -15.02 6.16 -8.28
N ASP A 126 -14.47 4.95 -8.22
CA ASP A 126 -15.23 3.76 -8.60
C ASP A 126 -16.34 3.52 -7.57
N TRP A 127 -17.40 2.83 -8.02
CA TRP A 127 -18.50 2.47 -7.12
C TRP A 127 -18.02 1.68 -5.89
N ASP A 128 -17.01 0.83 -6.06
CA ASP A 128 -16.37 0.07 -4.98
C ASP A 128 -15.67 0.98 -3.96
N GLU A 129 -15.16 2.13 -4.37
CA GLU A 129 -14.54 3.12 -3.46
C GLU A 129 -15.57 3.85 -2.60
N LEU A 130 -16.71 4.19 -3.20
CA LEU A 130 -17.80 4.84 -2.47
C LEU A 130 -18.47 3.87 -1.49
N THR A 131 -18.77 2.65 -1.94
CA THR A 131 -19.36 1.60 -1.08
C THR A 131 -18.34 1.07 -0.08
N GLY A 132 -17.06 1.06 -0.44
CA GLY A 132 -15.95 0.65 0.42
C GLY A 132 -15.75 1.51 1.66
N LEU A 133 -16.30 2.74 1.70
CA LEU A 133 -16.34 3.57 2.90
C LEU A 133 -17.37 3.09 3.93
N LEU A 134 -18.36 2.28 3.48
CA LEU A 134 -19.39 1.80 4.38
C LEU A 134 -18.84 0.69 5.30
N PRO A 135 -19.31 0.63 6.55
CA PRO A 135 -18.98 -0.47 7.45
C PRO A 135 -19.42 -1.82 6.89
N VAL A 136 -18.59 -2.85 7.08
CA VAL A 136 -18.84 -4.23 6.59
C VAL A 136 -20.24 -4.77 6.94
N LYS A 137 -20.82 -4.32 8.04
CA LYS A 137 -22.18 -4.73 8.47
C LYS A 137 -23.31 -4.20 7.57
N VAL A 138 -23.08 -3.14 6.80
CA VAL A 138 -24.11 -2.52 5.94
C VAL A 138 -24.13 -3.15 4.55
N THR A 139 -23.02 -3.71 4.11
CA THR A 139 -22.89 -4.27 2.75
C THR A 139 -23.29 -5.74 2.59
N GLY A 140 -23.86 -6.36 3.63
CA GLY A 140 -24.43 -7.72 3.55
C GLY A 140 -23.43 -8.86 3.28
N GLY A 141 -22.14 -8.58 3.35
CA GLY A 141 -21.10 -9.60 3.21
C GLY A 141 -21.14 -10.59 4.38
N LYS A 142 -21.22 -11.90 4.10
CA LYS A 142 -21.06 -12.98 5.07
C LYS A 142 -19.64 -12.95 5.65
N GLY A 143 -19.38 -11.99 6.55
CA GLY A 143 -18.13 -11.90 7.29
C GLY A 143 -18.29 -12.62 8.62
N HIS A 144 -17.50 -13.64 8.87
CA HIS A 144 -17.31 -14.19 10.21
C HIS A 144 -16.91 -13.04 11.14
N GLY A 145 -17.77 -12.78 12.13
CA GLY A 145 -17.57 -11.73 13.11
C GLY A 145 -16.40 -12.06 14.04
N THR A 146 -15.21 -11.61 13.69
CA THR A 146 -14.10 -11.55 14.62
C THR A 146 -14.17 -10.25 15.40
N ARG A 147 -14.38 -10.36 16.69
CA ARG A 147 -14.29 -9.29 17.68
C ARG A 147 -12.95 -8.57 17.52
N ALA A 148 -12.97 -7.25 17.37
CA ALA A 148 -11.83 -6.38 17.14
C ALA A 148 -10.84 -6.25 18.35
N THR A 149 -10.58 -7.32 19.08
CA THR A 149 -9.75 -7.30 20.31
C THR A 149 -8.44 -8.08 20.23
N ASN A 150 -8.15 -8.80 19.12
CA ASN A 150 -6.83 -9.42 18.92
C ASN A 150 -6.51 -9.39 17.41
N LEU A 151 -5.92 -8.28 16.97
CA LEU A 151 -5.39 -8.15 15.62
C LEU A 151 -3.87 -8.37 15.63
N GLN A 152 -3.44 -9.51 16.14
CA GLN A 152 -2.24 -10.13 15.60
C GLN A 152 -2.71 -10.85 14.33
N PRO A 153 -2.24 -10.46 13.15
CA PRO A 153 -2.51 -11.25 11.97
C PRO A 153 -1.90 -12.64 12.21
N PRO A 154 -2.65 -13.74 12.04
CA PRO A 154 -1.99 -14.99 11.77
C PRO A 154 -1.23 -14.75 10.47
N VAL A 155 0.09 -14.95 10.47
CA VAL A 155 0.84 -15.10 9.22
C VAL A 155 0.25 -16.35 8.58
N PRO A 156 -0.57 -16.26 7.51
CA PRO A 156 -1.12 -17.45 6.89
C PRO A 156 0.06 -18.20 6.28
N ASP A 157 0.21 -19.47 6.60
CA ASP A 157 1.11 -20.31 5.82
C ASP A 157 0.72 -20.18 4.34
N PRO A 158 1.67 -19.90 3.46
CA PRO A 158 1.39 -19.76 2.05
C PRO A 158 0.79 -21.05 1.55
N GLN A 159 -0.47 -20.99 1.13
CA GLN A 159 -1.14 -22.13 0.48
C GLN A 159 -0.30 -22.57 -0.71
N PRO A 160 0.01 -23.85 -0.87
CA PRO A 160 0.69 -24.33 -2.07
C PRO A 160 -0.19 -24.03 -3.28
N LEU A 161 0.36 -23.28 -4.26
CA LEU A 161 -0.29 -23.08 -5.54
C LEU A 161 -0.31 -24.44 -6.26
N SER A 162 -1.49 -24.96 -6.55
CA SER A 162 -1.68 -26.11 -7.40
C SER A 162 -1.45 -25.70 -8.84
N GLU A 163 -0.53 -26.39 -9.50
CA GLU A 163 -0.24 -26.37 -10.95
C GLU A 163 0.14 -25.06 -11.64
N VAL A 164 1.08 -25.16 -12.56
CA VAL A 164 1.86 -24.09 -13.20
C VAL A 164 1.08 -23.21 -14.18
N ASP A 165 -0.19 -23.50 -14.43
CA ASP A 165 -1.04 -22.72 -15.32
C ASP A 165 -1.74 -21.53 -14.63
N ASP A 166 -1.58 -21.35 -13.33
CA ASP A 166 -2.35 -20.42 -12.50
C ASP A 166 -1.62 -19.14 -12.12
N LEU A 167 -0.95 -18.46 -13.07
CA LEU A 167 -0.69 -17.05 -12.86
C LEU A 167 -2.02 -16.30 -12.70
N PRO A 168 -2.24 -15.53 -11.60
CA PRO A 168 -3.44 -14.75 -11.44
C PRO A 168 -3.70 -13.89 -12.67
N ASN A 169 -4.89 -13.98 -13.23
CA ASN A 169 -5.26 -13.20 -14.42
C ASN A 169 -5.31 -11.72 -14.05
N LEU A 170 -4.70 -10.89 -14.91
CA LEU A 170 -4.90 -9.45 -14.80
C LEU A 170 -6.36 -9.12 -15.17
N PRO A 171 -6.99 -8.16 -14.45
CA PRO A 171 -8.33 -7.71 -14.81
C PRO A 171 -8.35 -7.25 -16.26
N SER A 172 -9.24 -7.82 -17.07
CA SER A 172 -9.37 -7.42 -18.47
C SER A 172 -9.89 -5.99 -18.58
N GLN A 173 -9.42 -5.23 -19.58
CA GLN A 173 -9.93 -3.87 -19.83
C GLN A 173 -11.46 -3.86 -20.03
N VAL A 174 -12.03 -4.95 -20.57
CA VAL A 174 -13.47 -5.10 -20.81
C VAL A 174 -14.25 -5.25 -19.50
N GLU A 175 -13.72 -5.97 -18.50
CA GLU A 175 -14.34 -6.08 -17.19
C GLU A 175 -14.27 -4.77 -16.42
N GLU A 176 -13.17 -4.03 -16.57
CA GLU A 176 -12.99 -2.72 -15.94
C GLU A 176 -13.91 -1.64 -16.54
N LEU A 177 -14.16 -1.66 -17.85
CA LEU A 177 -15.08 -0.73 -18.52
C LEU A 177 -16.55 -0.94 -18.10
N LYS A 178 -16.93 -2.12 -17.63
CA LYS A 178 -18.29 -2.41 -17.14
C LYS A 178 -18.60 -1.82 -15.76
N ARG A 179 -17.59 -1.34 -15.03
CA ARG A 179 -17.79 -0.74 -13.70
C ARG A 179 -18.06 0.75 -13.83
N PRO A 180 -19.22 1.24 -13.38
CA PRO A 180 -19.53 2.65 -13.49
C PRO A 180 -18.58 3.47 -12.59
N ALA A 181 -17.90 4.44 -13.20
CA ALA A 181 -17.17 5.47 -12.45
C ALA A 181 -18.08 6.69 -12.29
N VAL A 182 -18.21 7.18 -11.06
CA VAL A 182 -18.98 8.39 -10.78
C VAL A 182 -18.05 9.59 -10.94
N GLN A 183 -18.29 10.42 -11.93
CA GLN A 183 -17.57 11.69 -12.07
C GLN A 183 -18.17 12.73 -11.15
N LEU A 184 -17.47 13.07 -10.10
CA LEU A 184 -17.83 14.13 -9.17
C LEU A 184 -16.98 15.36 -9.45
N ARG A 185 -17.66 16.47 -9.71
CA ARG A 185 -17.04 17.79 -9.84
C ARG A 185 -17.36 18.60 -8.59
N LEU A 186 -16.34 18.87 -7.77
CA LEU A 186 -16.49 19.64 -6.54
C LEU A 186 -15.69 20.94 -6.63
N GLU A 187 -16.35 22.05 -6.41
CA GLU A 187 -15.70 23.34 -6.25
C GLU A 187 -15.24 23.49 -4.80
N THR A 188 -13.95 23.25 -4.55
CA THR A 188 -13.38 23.22 -3.19
C THR A 188 -13.22 24.60 -2.57
N THR A 189 -13.31 25.67 -3.36
CA THR A 189 -13.37 27.06 -2.88
C THR A 189 -14.80 27.52 -2.54
N SER A 190 -15.83 26.78 -2.94
CA SER A 190 -17.21 27.06 -2.51
C SER A 190 -17.44 26.56 -1.08
N LEU A 191 -18.29 27.27 -0.33
CA LEU A 191 -18.63 26.90 1.04
C LEU A 191 -19.21 25.47 1.12
N LEU A 192 -20.12 25.12 0.21
CA LEU A 192 -20.75 23.81 0.17
C LEU A 192 -19.74 22.70 -0.19
N GLY A 193 -18.91 22.90 -1.21
CA GLY A 193 -17.89 21.95 -1.61
C GLY A 193 -16.84 21.73 -0.51
N PHE A 194 -16.38 22.82 0.13
CA PHE A 194 -15.47 22.72 1.27
C PHE A 194 -16.08 21.97 2.45
N LEU A 195 -17.32 22.30 2.85
CA LEU A 195 -18.00 21.64 3.97
C LEU A 195 -18.26 20.15 3.68
N THR A 196 -18.59 19.79 2.44
CA THR A 196 -18.75 18.38 2.03
C THR A 196 -17.46 17.59 2.21
N LEU A 197 -16.33 18.10 1.73
CA LEU A 197 -15.04 17.44 1.92
C LEU A 197 -14.61 17.45 3.40
N LYS A 198 -14.89 18.52 4.12
CA LYS A 198 -14.60 18.59 5.55
C LYS A 198 -15.39 17.54 6.34
N ALA A 199 -16.67 17.38 6.06
CA ALA A 199 -17.51 16.33 6.65
C ALA A 199 -16.97 14.94 6.33
N LEU A 200 -16.57 14.68 5.07
CA LEU A 200 -15.92 13.41 4.68
C LEU A 200 -14.62 13.17 5.45
N SER A 201 -13.80 14.21 5.64
CA SER A 201 -12.54 14.11 6.40
C SER A 201 -12.76 13.76 7.88
N LEU A 202 -13.91 14.11 8.46
CA LEU A 202 -14.28 13.75 9.83
C LEU A 202 -14.61 12.26 10.01
N LEU A 203 -14.83 11.53 8.92
CA LEU A 203 -15.02 10.07 8.97
C LEU A 203 -13.72 9.29 9.23
N LYS A 204 -12.58 9.95 9.42
CA LYS A 204 -11.28 9.34 9.74
C LYS A 204 -11.37 8.26 10.84
N PRO A 205 -12.07 8.45 11.99
CA PRO A 205 -12.18 7.41 13.02
C PRO A 205 -12.92 6.15 12.56
N LEU A 206 -13.75 6.24 11.51
CA LEU A 206 -14.51 5.13 10.96
C LEU A 206 -13.72 4.32 9.91
N ARG A 207 -12.60 4.86 9.40
CA ARG A 207 -11.75 4.21 8.39
C ARG A 207 -11.40 2.76 8.73
N PRO A 208 -10.99 2.38 9.96
CA PRO A 208 -10.63 1.00 10.29
C PRO A 208 -11.78 -0.01 10.16
N TYR A 209 -13.02 0.46 10.09
CA TYR A 209 -14.22 -0.37 9.95
C TYR A 209 -14.70 -0.48 8.50
N SER A 210 -14.04 0.22 7.57
CA SER A 210 -14.41 0.24 6.16
C SER A 210 -13.96 -1.04 5.44
N GLN A 211 -14.70 -1.43 4.40
CA GLN A 211 -14.33 -2.56 3.53
C GLN A 211 -12.99 -2.31 2.85
N ARG A 212 -12.71 -1.06 2.47
CA ARG A 212 -11.44 -0.65 1.87
C ARG A 212 -10.26 -0.91 2.80
N PHE A 213 -10.37 -0.52 4.07
CA PHE A 213 -9.33 -0.78 5.07
C PHE A 213 -9.03 -2.28 5.20
N LYS A 214 -10.08 -3.10 5.23
CA LYS A 214 -9.93 -4.56 5.32
C LYS A 214 -9.17 -5.11 4.11
N SER A 215 -9.54 -4.74 2.89
CA SER A 215 -8.89 -5.23 1.67
C SER A 215 -7.44 -4.77 1.55
N GLU A 216 -7.11 -3.54 1.98
CA GLU A 216 -5.72 -3.08 1.99
C GLU A 216 -4.89 -3.81 3.04
N TRP A 217 -5.48 -4.08 4.21
CA TRP A 217 -4.80 -4.82 5.26
C TRP A 217 -4.53 -6.27 4.85
N GLU A 218 -5.47 -6.94 4.18
CA GLU A 218 -5.29 -8.27 3.61
C GLU A 218 -4.12 -8.29 2.60
N ALA A 219 -4.08 -7.33 1.68
CA ALA A 219 -2.99 -7.22 0.70
C ALA A 219 -1.62 -6.86 1.32
N ILE A 220 -1.59 -6.09 2.42
CA ILE A 220 -0.36 -5.83 3.19
C ILE A 220 0.11 -7.11 3.89
N THR A 221 -0.79 -7.85 4.52
CA THR A 221 -0.49 -9.11 5.21
C THR A 221 0.05 -10.16 4.22
N GLU A 222 -0.56 -10.27 3.04
CA GLU A 222 -0.10 -11.15 1.97
C GLU A 222 1.34 -10.81 1.54
N TRP A 223 1.66 -9.51 1.39
CA TRP A 223 3.01 -9.08 1.05
C TRP A 223 4.02 -9.38 2.17
N LEU A 224 3.69 -9.10 3.44
CA LEU A 224 4.58 -9.41 4.57
C LEU A 224 4.82 -10.92 4.70
N SER A 225 3.81 -11.74 4.43
CA SER A 225 3.94 -13.20 4.39
C SER A 225 4.86 -13.66 3.26
N ALA A 226 4.80 -13.00 2.10
CA ALA A 226 5.71 -13.30 0.99
C ALA A 226 7.17 -12.89 1.32
N VAL A 227 7.39 -11.80 2.05
CA VAL A 227 8.72 -11.41 2.55
C VAL A 227 9.25 -12.43 3.55
N ASP A 228 8.43 -12.87 4.52
CA ASP A 228 8.83 -13.90 5.49
C ASP A 228 9.14 -15.25 4.80
N TRP A 229 8.35 -15.65 3.81
CA TRP A 229 8.66 -16.81 2.97
C TRP A 229 10.01 -16.66 2.29
N ALA A 230 10.27 -15.53 1.64
CA ALA A 230 11.51 -15.31 0.90
C ALA A 230 12.74 -15.25 1.83
N LEU A 231 12.63 -14.72 3.06
CA LEU A 231 13.68 -14.73 4.08
C LEU A 231 14.10 -16.16 4.49
N ARG A 232 13.18 -17.13 4.41
CA ARG A 232 13.50 -18.55 4.66
C ARG A 232 14.19 -19.23 3.49
N GLU A 233 14.02 -18.69 2.28
CA GLU A 233 14.58 -19.26 1.07
C GLU A 233 15.96 -18.71 0.75
N ASP A 234 16.05 -17.37 0.64
CA ASP A 234 17.29 -16.67 0.27
C ASP A 234 17.19 -15.16 0.57
N TYR A 235 18.30 -14.55 0.96
CA TYR A 235 18.33 -13.15 1.38
C TYR A 235 18.16 -12.16 0.23
N GLU A 236 18.76 -12.42 -0.95
CA GLU A 236 18.62 -11.57 -2.13
C GLU A 236 17.16 -11.63 -2.66
N LEU A 237 16.60 -12.84 -2.66
CA LEU A 237 15.19 -13.04 -2.99
C LEU A 237 14.27 -12.27 -2.01
N ALA A 238 14.57 -12.29 -0.72
CA ALA A 238 13.80 -11.56 0.28
C ALA A 238 13.85 -10.06 0.06
N PHE A 239 15.00 -9.51 -0.27
CA PHE A 239 15.14 -8.09 -0.59
C PHE A 239 14.35 -7.70 -1.84
N LEU A 240 14.38 -8.53 -2.88
CA LEU A 240 13.58 -8.34 -4.10
C LEU A 240 12.06 -8.36 -3.79
N VAL A 241 11.61 -9.33 -2.97
CA VAL A 241 10.20 -9.44 -2.57
C VAL A 241 9.78 -8.25 -1.69
N ALA A 242 10.65 -7.78 -0.80
CA ALA A 242 10.39 -6.57 -0.02
C ALA A 242 10.17 -5.35 -0.95
N ARG A 243 11.07 -5.11 -1.91
CA ARG A 243 10.96 -4.04 -2.91
C ARG A 243 9.70 -4.13 -3.75
N SER A 244 9.24 -5.33 -4.05
CA SER A 244 8.04 -5.55 -4.88
C SER A 244 6.77 -4.93 -4.29
N GLY A 245 6.75 -4.62 -2.99
CA GLY A 245 5.66 -3.90 -2.35
C GLY A 245 5.36 -2.52 -2.97
N GLU A 246 6.34 -1.89 -3.64
CA GLU A 246 6.15 -0.63 -4.38
C GLU A 246 5.26 -0.76 -5.62
N MET A 247 5.15 -1.97 -6.19
CA MET A 247 4.26 -2.19 -7.35
C MET A 247 2.82 -1.83 -7.04
N VAL A 248 2.40 -2.06 -5.80
CA VAL A 248 1.01 -1.90 -5.37
C VAL A 248 0.72 -0.45 -5.05
N ARG A 249 0.26 0.30 -6.04
CA ARG A 249 0.04 1.75 -5.98
C ARG A 249 -1.22 2.19 -6.69
N GLY A 250 -1.60 3.45 -6.46
CA GLY A 250 -2.77 4.08 -7.07
C GLY A 250 -4.09 3.72 -6.37
N TYR A 251 -5.19 4.08 -6.99
CA TYR A 251 -6.55 3.84 -6.51
C TYR A 251 -7.44 3.28 -7.63
N GLY A 252 -8.61 2.77 -7.28
CA GLY A 252 -9.58 2.23 -8.24
C GLY A 252 -8.98 1.18 -9.16
N ARG A 253 -9.10 1.40 -10.45
CA ARG A 253 -8.61 0.49 -11.49
C ARG A 253 -7.10 0.26 -11.41
N THR A 254 -6.33 1.34 -11.25
CA THR A 254 -4.87 1.26 -11.15
C THR A 254 -4.46 0.35 -9.99
N ARG A 255 -5.10 0.53 -8.83
CA ARG A 255 -4.83 -0.28 -7.65
C ARG A 255 -5.11 -1.76 -7.87
N ARG A 256 -6.27 -2.11 -8.47
CA ARG A 256 -6.60 -3.51 -8.78
C ARG A 256 -5.58 -4.13 -9.72
N LYS A 257 -5.25 -3.42 -10.81
CA LYS A 257 -4.29 -3.87 -11.82
C LYS A 257 -2.90 -4.10 -11.22
N THR A 258 -2.41 -3.16 -10.42
CA THR A 258 -1.08 -3.27 -9.78
C THR A 258 -1.05 -4.36 -8.71
N LEU A 259 -2.14 -4.57 -7.95
CA LEU A 259 -2.24 -5.67 -7.00
C LEU A 259 -2.22 -7.04 -7.70
N SER A 260 -3.02 -7.20 -8.77
CA SER A 260 -3.02 -8.46 -9.55
C SER A 260 -1.66 -8.74 -10.19
N ALA A 261 -0.96 -7.70 -10.66
CA ALA A 261 0.39 -7.85 -11.18
C ALA A 261 1.37 -8.28 -10.09
N TRP A 262 1.24 -7.73 -8.88
CA TRP A 262 2.05 -8.15 -7.74
C TRP A 262 1.76 -9.60 -7.33
N GLN A 263 0.51 -10.02 -7.33
CA GLN A 263 0.14 -11.42 -7.06
C GLN A 263 0.72 -12.36 -8.14
N ALA A 264 0.67 -11.95 -9.41
CA ALA A 264 1.31 -12.70 -10.50
C ALA A 264 2.84 -12.77 -10.33
N PHE A 265 3.48 -11.70 -9.84
CA PHE A 265 4.90 -11.68 -9.51
C PHE A 265 5.27 -12.75 -8.46
N ILE A 266 4.55 -12.79 -7.34
CA ILE A 266 4.79 -13.77 -6.29
C ILE A 266 4.55 -15.21 -6.79
N ALA A 267 3.48 -15.42 -7.56
CA ALA A 267 3.20 -16.70 -8.19
C ALA A 267 4.34 -17.13 -9.14
N PHE A 268 4.85 -16.21 -9.95
CA PHE A 268 5.98 -16.44 -10.86
C PHE A 268 7.25 -16.86 -10.11
N LEU A 269 7.65 -16.15 -9.06
CA LEU A 269 8.84 -16.50 -8.26
C LEU A 269 8.69 -17.88 -7.61
N LYS A 270 7.52 -18.20 -7.06
CA LYS A 270 7.23 -19.51 -6.48
C LYS A 270 7.28 -20.63 -7.53
N ALA A 271 6.69 -20.40 -8.72
CA ALA A 271 6.74 -21.36 -9.83
C ALA A 271 8.17 -21.64 -10.29
N LEU A 272 9.02 -20.62 -10.41
CA LEU A 272 10.45 -20.79 -10.72
C LEU A 272 11.16 -21.62 -9.64
N ARG A 273 10.88 -21.35 -8.38
CA ARG A 273 11.46 -22.09 -7.25
C ARG A 273 11.07 -23.57 -7.26
N GLN A 274 9.80 -23.86 -7.49
CA GLN A 274 9.27 -25.24 -7.57
C GLN A 274 9.91 -26.05 -8.72
N ARG A 275 10.31 -25.40 -9.80
CA ARG A 275 11.01 -26.00 -10.94
C ARG A 275 12.50 -26.20 -10.69
N GLY A 276 13.00 -25.83 -9.53
CA GLY A 276 14.43 -25.96 -9.18
C GLY A 276 15.33 -24.93 -9.87
N THR A 277 14.78 -23.82 -10.35
CA THR A 277 15.55 -22.72 -10.93
C THR A 277 16.55 -22.18 -9.91
N PRO A 278 17.82 -21.94 -10.27
CA PRO A 278 18.81 -21.36 -9.35
C PRO A 278 18.36 -20.01 -8.81
N THR A 279 18.58 -19.73 -7.53
CA THR A 279 18.13 -18.49 -6.87
C THR A 279 18.59 -17.24 -7.60
N ARG A 280 19.84 -17.19 -8.06
CA ARG A 280 20.39 -16.05 -8.80
C ARG A 280 19.61 -15.76 -10.09
N GLU A 281 19.15 -16.79 -10.77
CA GLU A 281 18.32 -16.66 -11.97
C GLU A 281 16.90 -16.20 -11.60
N ILE A 282 16.32 -16.74 -10.51
CA ILE A 282 15.02 -16.28 -9.97
C ILE A 282 15.07 -14.79 -9.65
N VAL A 283 16.11 -14.31 -8.96
CA VAL A 283 16.30 -12.89 -8.63
C VAL A 283 16.40 -12.05 -9.91
N SER A 284 17.22 -12.47 -10.89
CA SER A 284 17.38 -11.74 -12.16
C SER A 284 16.07 -11.62 -12.96
N LEU A 285 15.32 -12.73 -13.06
CA LEU A 285 14.02 -12.72 -13.74
C LEU A 285 12.98 -11.91 -12.96
N GLY A 286 13.04 -11.96 -11.64
CA GLY A 286 12.18 -11.16 -10.78
C GLY A 286 12.45 -9.66 -10.90
N GLU A 287 13.71 -9.23 -11.00
CA GLU A 287 14.08 -7.83 -11.25
C GLU A 287 13.54 -7.34 -12.59
N GLN A 288 13.70 -8.13 -13.65
CA GLN A 288 13.15 -7.80 -14.97
C GLN A 288 11.62 -7.66 -14.93
N PHE A 289 10.94 -8.57 -14.21
CA PHE A 289 9.49 -8.44 -14.00
C PHE A 289 9.14 -7.13 -13.31
N LEU A 290 9.84 -6.79 -12.24
CA LEU A 290 9.61 -5.59 -11.43
C LEU A 290 9.82 -4.32 -12.26
N GLU A 291 10.89 -4.23 -13.05
CA GLU A 291 11.16 -3.12 -13.96
C GLU A 291 10.05 -2.95 -14.99
N LEU A 292 9.64 -4.04 -15.64
CA LEU A 292 8.54 -4.04 -16.61
C LEU A 292 7.24 -3.57 -15.96
N ALA A 293 6.90 -4.11 -14.79
CA ALA A 293 5.66 -3.76 -14.10
C ALA A 293 5.59 -2.29 -13.71
N MET A 294 6.74 -1.67 -13.42
CA MET A 294 6.84 -0.27 -13.03
C MET A 294 7.06 0.70 -14.20
N SER A 295 7.23 0.21 -15.44
CA SER A 295 7.59 1.01 -16.62
C SER A 295 6.48 1.94 -17.13
N GLY A 296 5.30 1.97 -16.51
CA GLY A 296 4.20 2.87 -16.87
C GLY A 296 2.81 2.19 -16.84
N PRO A 297 1.80 2.81 -17.43
CA PRO A 297 0.41 2.33 -17.34
C PRO A 297 0.16 0.93 -17.90
N GLN A 298 0.95 0.50 -18.88
CA GLN A 298 0.90 -0.84 -19.47
C GLN A 298 1.95 -1.79 -18.89
N GLY A 299 2.73 -1.32 -17.91
CA GLY A 299 3.79 -2.11 -17.27
C GLY A 299 3.29 -3.44 -16.69
N PRO A 300 2.19 -3.46 -15.94
CA PRO A 300 1.64 -4.69 -15.38
C PRO A 300 1.35 -5.77 -16.42
N GLU A 301 0.78 -5.42 -17.59
CA GLU A 301 0.51 -6.38 -18.66
C GLU A 301 1.80 -6.90 -19.30
N LYS A 302 2.78 -6.02 -19.54
CA LYS A 302 4.08 -6.41 -20.10
C LYS A 302 4.80 -7.40 -19.18
N ALA A 303 4.81 -7.12 -17.87
CA ALA A 303 5.41 -8.00 -16.88
C ALA A 303 4.71 -9.36 -16.80
N TRP A 304 3.40 -9.39 -16.87
CA TRP A 304 2.62 -10.62 -16.88
C TRP A 304 2.88 -11.47 -18.14
N GLN A 305 2.92 -10.85 -19.31
CA GLN A 305 3.28 -11.54 -20.54
C GLN A 305 4.71 -12.11 -20.47
N PHE A 306 5.66 -11.33 -19.98
CA PHE A 306 7.03 -11.76 -19.75
C PHE A 306 7.07 -13.04 -18.88
N ALA A 307 6.37 -13.04 -17.73
CA ALA A 307 6.33 -14.20 -16.85
C ALA A 307 5.77 -15.46 -17.56
N LYS A 308 4.69 -15.31 -18.31
CA LYS A 308 4.12 -16.42 -19.10
C LYS A 308 5.10 -16.99 -20.12
N GLU A 309 5.82 -16.13 -20.84
CA GLU A 309 6.82 -16.55 -21.82
C GLU A 309 7.99 -17.30 -21.15
N GLN A 310 8.48 -16.79 -20.00
CA GLN A 310 9.56 -17.47 -19.27
C GLN A 310 9.13 -18.85 -18.77
N LEU A 311 7.94 -18.95 -18.17
CA LEU A 311 7.43 -20.23 -17.69
C LEU A 311 7.19 -21.24 -18.83
N ALA A 312 6.71 -20.78 -19.97
CA ALA A 312 6.50 -21.63 -21.16
C ALA A 312 7.84 -22.17 -21.72
N ARG A 313 8.88 -21.32 -21.78
CA ARG A 313 10.23 -21.72 -22.22
C ARG A 313 10.86 -22.79 -21.33
N MET A 314 10.54 -22.79 -20.05
CA MET A 314 11.09 -23.77 -19.08
C MET A 314 10.25 -25.06 -19.02
N SER A 315 9.09 -25.11 -19.69
CA SER A 315 8.23 -26.30 -19.75
C SER A 315 8.47 -27.16 -20.99
N GLY A 316 9.23 -26.68 -21.98
CA GLY A 316 9.59 -27.39 -23.21
C GLY A 316 11.04 -27.84 -23.20
#